data_ab50895debfe28fe64653075b4922212
#
_entry.id   ab50895debfe28fe64653075b4922212
#
_cell.length_a   1.000
_cell.length_b   1.000
_cell.length_c   1.000
_cell.angle_alpha   90.00
_cell.angle_beta   90.00
_cell.angle_gamma   90.00
#
_symmetry.space_group_name_H-M   'P 1'
#
loop_
_entity.id
_entity.type
_entity.pdbx_description
1 polymer ?
#
loop_
_entity_poly.entity_id
_entity_poly.type
_entity_poly.pdbx_seq_one_letter_code
_entity_poly.pdbx_strand_id
1 'polypeptide(L)'
;MKKLFQKIPWLALFCLSLGFVGGIVVGMKRGVPFVTQREQWTIGIYRSNSPFHFNELQGWINPLFRAEDVTDVSAKFVADPFLVKEGDAWNLFFEVYDNDTKQGDLAVATSKNTWTWNYEKVIIDELFHLSYPYVFNSEGEYYLIPESFEDNSIRLYKADVFPTKWSYIKTLVKGRDYVDNSIVFYNNKWWLFSSVTSNDKLYLHYADSLTGPWQEHPQSPIVVDDVHKARPSGRMLVYDGKLYRFTMDIDPPIGTHQVMAYEITEITPTSYSEKLAQEAPVVQASGSGWNGQAMHQLDPVQVGENSWIASVDGFGKYWIFGWQY
;
A
#
# COMPACT_ATOMS: atom_id res chain seq x y z
N MET A 1 47.48 -47.08 11.43
CA MET A 1 46.25 -46.31 11.68
C MET A 1 45.07 -47.05 11.04
N LYS A 2 44.31 -47.82 11.84
CA LYS A 2 43.14 -48.57 11.37
C LYS A 2 41.93 -47.64 11.33
N LYS A 3 41.31 -47.47 10.14
CA LYS A 3 40.06 -46.71 9.93
C LYS A 3 38.91 -47.42 10.67
N LEU A 4 38.42 -46.77 11.70
CA LEU A 4 37.17 -47.16 12.35
C LEU A 4 36.00 -46.65 11.48
N PHE A 5 35.56 -47.42 10.50
CA PHE A 5 34.23 -47.28 9.92
C PHE A 5 33.24 -47.99 10.85
N GLN A 6 32.61 -47.24 11.71
CA GLN A 6 31.44 -47.73 12.45
C GLN A 6 30.36 -48.03 11.41
N LYS A 7 29.98 -49.30 11.28
CA LYS A 7 28.83 -49.75 10.50
C LYS A 7 27.57 -49.22 11.21
N ILE A 8 26.94 -48.20 10.63
CA ILE A 8 25.59 -47.79 11.07
C ILE A 8 24.68 -49.00 10.82
N PRO A 9 24.04 -49.57 11.85
CA PRO A 9 23.19 -50.76 11.67
C PRO A 9 22.02 -50.40 10.73
N TRP A 10 21.75 -51.28 9.80
CA TRP A 10 20.68 -51.12 8.80
C TRP A 10 19.32 -50.77 9.44
N LEU A 11 19.07 -51.23 10.66
CA LEU A 11 17.88 -50.90 11.43
C LEU A 11 17.79 -49.40 11.76
N ALA A 12 18.91 -48.78 12.09
CA ALA A 12 18.95 -47.32 12.38
C ALA A 12 18.68 -46.47 11.11
N LEU A 13 19.24 -46.88 9.98
CA LEU A 13 18.93 -46.24 8.68
C LEU A 13 17.47 -46.42 8.29
N PHE A 14 16.89 -47.59 8.51
CA PHE A 14 15.48 -47.86 8.24
C PHE A 14 14.55 -47.07 9.17
N CYS A 15 14.85 -46.96 10.43
CA CYS A 15 14.09 -46.13 11.39
C CYS A 15 14.18 -44.64 11.05
N LEU A 16 15.36 -44.14 10.64
CA LEU A 16 15.56 -42.79 10.20
C LEU A 16 14.77 -42.49 8.92
N SER A 17 14.77 -43.42 7.95
CA SER A 17 13.99 -43.24 6.72
C SER A 17 12.48 -43.28 6.96
N LEU A 18 11.99 -44.15 7.82
CA LEU A 18 10.57 -44.19 8.24
C LEU A 18 10.17 -42.92 9.01
N GLY A 19 11.03 -42.44 9.90
CA GLY A 19 10.82 -41.16 10.62
C GLY A 19 10.77 -39.99 9.67
N PHE A 20 11.66 -39.93 8.67
CA PHE A 20 11.70 -38.90 7.68
C PHE A 20 10.46 -38.91 6.75
N VAL A 21 10.08 -40.11 6.25
CA VAL A 21 8.86 -40.25 5.41
C VAL A 21 7.60 -39.99 6.25
N GLY A 22 7.53 -40.46 7.47
CA GLY A 22 6.44 -40.15 8.41
C GLY A 22 6.35 -38.64 8.69
N GLY A 23 7.48 -37.99 8.93
CA GLY A 23 7.58 -36.52 9.10
C GLY A 23 7.09 -35.76 7.87
N ILE A 24 7.48 -36.17 6.66
CA ILE A 24 6.99 -35.59 5.41
C ILE A 24 5.47 -35.75 5.29
N VAL A 25 4.92 -36.94 5.52
CA VAL A 25 3.47 -37.20 5.42
C VAL A 25 2.68 -36.41 6.44
N VAL A 26 3.18 -36.27 7.67
CA VAL A 26 2.56 -35.44 8.71
C VAL A 26 2.68 -33.95 8.34
N GLY A 27 3.84 -33.53 7.84
CA GLY A 27 4.06 -32.16 7.38
C GLY A 27 3.16 -31.78 6.19
N MET A 28 2.93 -32.70 5.25
CA MET A 28 2.00 -32.48 4.13
C MET A 28 0.53 -32.41 4.55
N LYS A 29 0.13 -33.11 5.63
CA LYS A 29 -1.27 -33.16 6.12
C LYS A 29 -1.58 -32.15 7.22
N ARG A 30 -0.60 -31.78 8.06
CA ARG A 30 -0.78 -30.92 9.25
C ARG A 30 0.07 -29.66 9.24
N GLY A 31 0.83 -29.42 8.16
CA GLY A 31 1.85 -28.37 8.11
C GLY A 31 3.14 -28.79 8.82
N VAL A 32 4.18 -28.01 8.61
CA VAL A 32 5.46 -28.18 9.34
C VAL A 32 5.33 -27.43 10.66
N PRO A 33 5.55 -28.09 11.83
CA PRO A 33 5.55 -27.38 13.09
C PRO A 33 6.49 -26.17 13.01
N PHE A 34 6.05 -25.00 13.47
CA PHE A 34 6.80 -23.71 13.47
C PHE A 34 6.96 -23.05 12.11
N VAL A 35 6.37 -23.56 11.03
CA VAL A 35 6.42 -22.95 9.70
C VAL A 35 5.00 -22.85 9.17
N THR A 36 4.52 -21.63 9.02
CA THR A 36 3.21 -21.35 8.44
C THR A 36 3.38 -20.51 7.18
N GLN A 37 2.71 -20.90 6.09
CA GLN A 37 2.59 -20.08 4.89
C GLN A 37 1.35 -19.20 5.02
N ARG A 38 1.51 -17.92 4.83
CA ARG A 38 0.42 -16.94 4.71
C ARG A 38 0.33 -16.48 3.27
N GLU A 39 -0.88 -16.09 2.86
CA GLU A 39 -1.17 -15.50 1.55
C GLU A 39 -2.10 -14.31 1.79
N GLN A 40 -1.54 -13.12 1.75
CA GLN A 40 -2.26 -11.87 2.07
C GLN A 40 -1.46 -10.65 1.66
N TRP A 41 -2.07 -9.47 1.76
CA TRP A 41 -1.40 -8.19 1.57
C TRP A 41 -0.38 -7.93 2.67
N THR A 42 0.76 -7.39 2.25
CA THR A 42 1.88 -6.99 3.11
C THR A 42 2.57 -5.78 2.51
N ILE A 43 3.40 -5.08 3.28
CA ILE A 43 4.03 -3.83 2.87
C ILE A 43 5.54 -4.02 2.70
N GLY A 44 6.08 -3.41 1.64
CA GLY A 44 7.51 -3.36 1.35
C GLY A 44 8.02 -1.95 1.08
N ILE A 45 9.32 -1.82 1.01
CA ILE A 45 10.02 -0.60 0.60
C ILE A 45 10.88 -0.90 -0.62
N TYR A 46 10.72 -0.11 -1.66
CA TYR A 46 11.51 -0.16 -2.87
C TYR A 46 12.38 1.09 -3.01
N ARG A 47 13.44 0.99 -3.80
CA ARG A 47 14.30 2.12 -4.13
C ARG A 47 14.52 2.20 -5.62
N SER A 48 14.80 3.43 -6.11
CA SER A 48 15.03 3.66 -7.52
C SER A 48 15.89 4.91 -7.74
N ASN A 49 16.40 5.04 -8.95
CA ASN A 49 16.96 6.29 -9.49
C ASN A 49 15.96 7.07 -10.35
N SER A 50 14.74 6.58 -10.48
CA SER A 50 13.65 7.17 -11.26
C SER A 50 12.32 7.03 -10.51
N PRO A 51 11.39 7.99 -10.58
CA PRO A 51 10.06 7.88 -10.00
C PRO A 51 9.11 6.94 -10.77
N PHE A 52 9.55 6.41 -11.91
CA PHE A 52 8.71 5.61 -12.81
C PHE A 52 9.13 4.15 -12.94
N HIS A 53 10.12 3.71 -12.17
CA HIS A 53 10.57 2.32 -12.23
C HIS A 53 11.18 1.88 -10.90
N PHE A 54 10.43 1.15 -10.12
CA PHE A 54 10.85 0.66 -8.82
C PHE A 54 11.00 -0.85 -8.83
N ASN A 55 12.05 -1.33 -8.19
CA ASN A 55 12.32 -2.74 -7.99
C ASN A 55 12.76 -3.03 -6.56
N GLU A 56 12.59 -4.28 -6.16
CA GLU A 56 13.18 -4.78 -4.93
C GLU A 56 14.72 -4.74 -5.02
N LEU A 57 15.36 -4.15 -4.02
CA LEU A 57 16.83 -4.16 -3.95
C LEU A 57 17.33 -5.51 -3.47
N GLN A 58 18.40 -6.00 -4.11
CA GLN A 58 19.11 -7.17 -3.61
C GLN A 58 19.62 -6.92 -2.18
N GLY A 59 19.30 -7.86 -1.29
CA GLY A 59 19.69 -7.80 0.13
C GLY A 59 18.71 -7.08 1.04
N TRP A 60 17.58 -6.56 0.51
CA TRP A 60 16.46 -6.10 1.32
C TRP A 60 15.57 -7.29 1.69
N ILE A 61 15.04 -7.24 2.91
CA ILE A 61 14.09 -8.26 3.40
C ILE A 61 12.70 -7.65 3.30
N ASN A 62 12.01 -7.91 2.19
CA ASN A 62 10.58 -7.69 2.08
C ASN A 62 9.82 -9.02 2.27
N PRO A 63 8.58 -9.00 2.75
CA PRO A 63 7.84 -7.82 3.18
C PRO A 63 8.41 -7.24 4.48
N LEU A 64 8.42 -5.92 4.55
CA LEU A 64 8.94 -5.17 5.69
C LEU A 64 7.94 -5.10 6.83
N PHE A 65 6.64 -5.06 6.51
CA PHE A 65 5.55 -4.97 7.48
C PHE A 65 4.44 -5.95 7.12
N ARG A 66 3.90 -6.63 8.13
CA ARG A 66 2.90 -7.70 8.02
C ARG A 66 1.83 -7.54 9.08
N ALA A 67 0.72 -8.28 8.94
CA ALA A 67 -0.31 -8.33 9.96
C ALA A 67 0.20 -8.71 11.36
N GLU A 68 1.19 -9.61 11.41
CA GLU A 68 1.79 -10.08 12.66
C GLU A 68 2.59 -9.02 13.42
N ASP A 69 2.97 -7.92 12.75
CA ASP A 69 3.70 -6.80 13.36
C ASP A 69 2.75 -5.81 14.05
N VAL A 70 1.44 -5.90 13.79
CA VAL A 70 0.39 -5.11 14.46
C VAL A 70 0.07 -5.72 15.82
N THR A 71 0.01 -4.90 16.87
CA THR A 71 -0.04 -5.40 18.24
C THR A 71 -1.26 -4.97 19.06
N ASP A 72 -2.05 -4.03 18.58
CA ASP A 72 -3.21 -3.46 19.30
C ASP A 72 -4.57 -3.91 18.76
N VAL A 73 -4.61 -4.51 17.56
CA VAL A 73 -5.80 -5.14 16.98
C VAL A 73 -5.47 -6.51 16.39
N SER A 74 -6.49 -7.31 16.10
CA SER A 74 -6.34 -8.63 15.47
C SER A 74 -6.22 -8.50 13.95
N ALA A 75 -5.06 -8.06 13.47
CA ALA A 75 -4.87 -7.78 12.06
C ALA A 75 -4.96 -9.03 11.18
N LYS A 76 -5.69 -8.93 10.07
CA LYS A 76 -5.74 -9.94 9.00
C LYS A 76 -4.69 -9.68 7.94
N PHE A 77 -4.55 -8.43 7.51
CA PHE A 77 -3.55 -7.95 6.56
C PHE A 77 -3.23 -6.48 6.80
N VAL A 78 -2.20 -5.98 6.12
CA VAL A 78 -1.83 -4.56 6.04
C VAL A 78 -1.65 -4.19 4.58
N ALA A 79 -2.11 -2.99 4.18
CA ALA A 79 -2.10 -2.53 2.80
C ALA A 79 -2.03 -0.99 2.68
N ASP A 80 -2.05 -0.47 1.46
CA ASP A 80 -2.18 0.96 1.12
C ASP A 80 -1.16 1.87 1.82
N PRO A 81 0.16 1.59 1.74
CA PRO A 81 1.14 2.35 2.49
C PRO A 81 1.42 3.73 1.92
N PHE A 82 1.46 4.75 2.79
CA PHE A 82 1.92 6.10 2.49
C PHE A 82 3.11 6.48 3.37
N LEU A 83 4.13 7.08 2.75
CA LEU A 83 5.41 7.37 3.39
C LEU A 83 5.60 8.89 3.56
N VAL A 84 5.83 9.32 4.79
CA VAL A 84 6.09 10.73 5.11
C VAL A 84 7.39 10.87 5.88
N LYS A 85 8.31 11.69 5.36
CA LYS A 85 9.52 12.06 6.07
C LYS A 85 9.29 13.37 6.83
N GLU A 86 9.59 13.37 8.14
CA GLU A 86 9.60 14.56 8.98
C GLU A 86 10.92 14.64 9.75
N GLY A 87 11.72 15.66 9.44
CA GLY A 87 13.08 15.74 9.98
C GLY A 87 13.90 14.51 9.64
N ASP A 88 14.40 13.83 10.68
CA ASP A 88 15.15 12.57 10.54
C ASP A 88 14.28 11.32 10.67
N ALA A 89 12.97 11.49 10.92
CA ALA A 89 12.03 10.39 11.09
C ALA A 89 11.28 10.08 9.79
N TRP A 90 11.01 8.81 9.57
CA TRP A 90 10.11 8.28 8.55
C TRP A 90 8.86 7.76 9.23
N ASN A 91 7.71 8.10 8.68
CA ASN A 91 6.41 7.69 9.16
C ASN A 91 5.71 6.94 8.01
N LEU A 92 5.32 5.70 8.27
CA LEU A 92 4.59 4.85 7.34
C LEU A 92 3.16 4.73 7.82
N PHE A 93 2.22 5.30 7.08
CA PHE A 93 0.79 5.20 7.32
C PHE A 93 0.23 4.10 6.44
N PHE A 94 -0.70 3.30 6.95
CA PHE A 94 -1.22 2.15 6.20
C PHE A 94 -2.57 1.69 6.75
N GLU A 95 -3.30 0.94 5.94
CA GLU A 95 -4.49 0.19 6.34
C GLU A 95 -4.11 -1.03 7.17
N VAL A 96 -4.86 -1.25 8.24
CA VAL A 96 -4.90 -2.50 8.99
C VAL A 96 -6.32 -3.06 8.91
N TYR A 97 -6.51 -4.22 8.27
CA TYR A 97 -7.81 -4.89 8.31
C TYR A 97 -7.96 -5.68 9.59
N ASP A 98 -8.84 -5.24 10.48
CA ASP A 98 -9.11 -5.89 11.75
C ASP A 98 -10.07 -7.09 11.57
N ASN A 99 -9.66 -8.25 12.08
CA ASN A 99 -10.46 -9.47 12.07
C ASN A 99 -11.69 -9.42 12.99
N ASP A 100 -11.67 -8.61 14.02
CA ASP A 100 -12.74 -8.59 15.02
C ASP A 100 -13.89 -7.69 14.54
N THR A 101 -13.58 -6.50 14.04
CA THR A 101 -14.56 -5.54 13.49
C THR A 101 -14.95 -5.84 12.05
N LYS A 102 -14.11 -6.54 11.27
CA LYS A 102 -14.26 -6.83 9.83
C LYS A 102 -14.18 -5.60 8.94
N GLN A 103 -13.45 -4.60 9.37
CA GLN A 103 -13.24 -3.35 8.66
C GLN A 103 -11.74 -2.99 8.63
N GLY A 104 -11.37 -2.02 7.78
CA GLY A 104 -10.06 -1.41 7.78
C GLY A 104 -10.01 -0.24 8.74
N ASP A 105 -8.89 -0.11 9.45
CA ASP A 105 -8.50 1.01 10.30
C ASP A 105 -7.16 1.56 9.84
N LEU A 106 -6.82 2.79 10.23
CA LEU A 106 -5.57 3.40 9.83
C LEU A 106 -4.55 3.33 10.95
N ALA A 107 -3.34 2.91 10.61
CA ALA A 107 -2.24 2.76 11.55
C ALA A 107 -0.98 3.50 11.10
N VAL A 108 -0.02 3.64 12.02
CA VAL A 108 1.28 4.23 11.75
C VAL A 108 2.41 3.41 12.34
N ALA A 109 3.51 3.32 11.60
CA ALA A 109 4.81 2.84 12.06
C ALA A 109 5.89 3.90 11.79
N THR A 110 6.95 3.90 12.61
CA THR A 110 8.03 4.88 12.51
C THR A 110 9.39 4.23 12.28
N SER A 111 10.30 4.96 11.63
CA SER A 111 11.67 4.53 11.39
C SER A 111 12.63 5.72 11.33
N LYS A 112 13.90 5.49 11.72
CA LYS A 112 14.99 6.47 11.53
C LYS A 112 15.84 6.20 10.28
N ASN A 113 15.70 5.02 9.68
CA ASN A 113 16.62 4.56 8.64
C ASN A 113 15.94 3.83 7.47
N THR A 114 14.62 3.65 7.51
CA THR A 114 13.80 2.89 6.54
C THR A 114 14.07 1.37 6.48
N TRP A 115 14.97 0.85 7.34
CA TRP A 115 15.32 -0.57 7.42
C TRP A 115 14.62 -1.27 8.59
N THR A 116 14.52 -0.57 9.71
CA THR A 116 13.88 -1.06 10.94
C THR A 116 12.72 -0.14 11.26
N TRP A 117 11.56 -0.73 11.48
CA TRP A 117 10.33 -0.02 11.75
C TRP A 117 9.78 -0.43 13.11
N ASN A 118 9.22 0.54 13.81
CA ASN A 118 8.47 0.32 15.03
C ASN A 118 7.00 0.58 14.73
N TYR A 119 6.17 -0.41 14.96
CA TYR A 119 4.72 -0.21 14.98
C TYR A 119 4.36 0.69 16.16
N GLU A 120 3.57 1.71 15.91
CA GLU A 120 3.14 2.62 16.98
C GLU A 120 1.73 2.25 17.47
N LYS A 121 0.74 2.34 16.58
CA LYS A 121 -0.65 2.08 16.93
C LYS A 121 -1.61 2.28 15.74
N VAL A 122 -2.87 1.85 15.91
CA VAL A 122 -4.01 2.39 15.18
C VAL A 122 -4.22 3.86 15.55
N ILE A 123 -4.36 4.73 14.57
CA ILE A 123 -4.46 6.20 14.74
C ILE A 123 -5.83 6.77 14.43
N ILE A 124 -6.60 6.10 13.57
CA ILE A 124 -8.00 6.44 13.26
C ILE A 124 -8.76 5.12 13.11
N ASP A 125 -9.82 5.00 13.89
CA ASP A 125 -10.80 3.92 13.91
C ASP A 125 -12.19 4.57 13.92
N GLU A 126 -13.00 4.30 12.92
CA GLU A 126 -14.36 4.82 12.75
C GLU A 126 -15.37 3.65 12.76
N LEU A 127 -16.66 3.93 12.72
CA LEU A 127 -17.71 2.89 12.66
C LEU A 127 -17.92 2.34 11.24
N PHE A 128 -16.99 2.60 10.33
CA PHE A 128 -17.02 2.19 8.93
C PHE A 128 -15.58 1.98 8.44
N HIS A 129 -15.43 1.26 7.34
CA HIS A 129 -14.14 0.93 6.74
C HIS A 129 -13.33 2.18 6.39
N LEU A 130 -12.04 2.17 6.76
CA LEU A 130 -11.02 3.13 6.36
C LEU A 130 -9.83 2.42 5.72
N SER A 131 -9.36 2.95 4.59
CA SER A 131 -8.13 2.52 3.92
C SER A 131 -7.44 3.69 3.24
N TYR A 132 -6.39 3.45 2.48
CA TYR A 132 -5.71 4.45 1.64
C TYR A 132 -5.40 5.77 2.38
N PRO A 133 -4.59 5.77 3.45
CA PRO A 133 -4.34 6.94 4.30
C PRO A 133 -3.45 7.97 3.61
N TYR A 134 -4.00 8.77 2.69
CA TYR A 134 -3.26 9.80 1.97
C TYR A 134 -2.87 10.95 2.90
N VAL A 135 -1.66 10.88 3.44
CA VAL A 135 -1.10 11.92 4.34
C VAL A 135 -0.27 12.92 3.54
N PHE A 136 -0.47 14.21 3.81
CA PHE A 136 0.27 15.29 3.16
C PHE A 136 0.46 16.48 4.12
N ASN A 137 1.47 17.31 3.82
CA ASN A 137 1.68 18.59 4.51
C ASN A 137 1.13 19.75 3.69
N SER A 138 0.45 20.67 4.34
CA SER A 138 0.02 21.93 3.76
C SER A 138 0.22 23.04 4.79
N GLU A 139 0.99 24.07 4.42
CA GLU A 139 1.27 25.24 5.26
C GLU A 139 1.87 24.90 6.66
N GLY A 140 2.68 23.82 6.71
CA GLY A 140 3.31 23.35 7.94
C GLY A 140 2.45 22.44 8.81
N GLU A 141 1.22 22.17 8.41
CA GLU A 141 0.28 21.29 9.12
C GLU A 141 0.09 19.98 8.34
N TYR A 142 -0.09 18.87 9.05
CA TYR A 142 -0.32 17.57 8.44
C TYR A 142 -1.81 17.26 8.37
N TYR A 143 -2.23 16.81 7.19
CA TYR A 143 -3.59 16.40 6.88
C TYR A 143 -3.60 14.97 6.38
N LEU A 144 -4.75 14.30 6.53
CA LEU A 144 -5.00 12.96 6.06
C LEU A 144 -6.38 12.88 5.40
N ILE A 145 -6.44 12.30 4.21
CA ILE A 145 -7.67 11.98 3.50
C ILE A 145 -7.70 10.48 3.27
N PRO A 146 -8.52 9.71 3.99
CA PRO A 146 -8.65 8.28 3.77
C PRO A 146 -9.65 7.95 2.67
N GLU A 147 -9.65 6.71 2.23
CA GLU A 147 -10.84 6.07 1.69
C GLU A 147 -11.87 5.91 2.82
N SER A 148 -13.12 6.28 2.56
CA SER A 148 -14.25 6.15 3.49
C SER A 148 -15.55 5.88 2.72
N PHE A 149 -15.50 4.87 1.84
CA PHE A 149 -16.56 4.58 0.88
C PHE A 149 -17.90 4.23 1.56
N GLU A 150 -17.88 3.53 2.68
CA GLU A 150 -19.10 3.15 3.42
C GLU A 150 -19.85 4.37 4.00
N ASP A 151 -19.13 5.47 4.30
CA ASP A 151 -19.77 6.75 4.68
C ASP A 151 -20.25 7.56 3.46
N ASN A 152 -20.05 7.07 2.23
CA ASN A 152 -20.37 7.77 0.99
C ASN A 152 -19.79 9.19 0.93
N SER A 153 -18.57 9.38 1.43
CA SER A 153 -17.96 10.70 1.57
C SER A 153 -16.44 10.65 1.47
N ILE A 154 -15.84 11.81 1.25
CA ILE A 154 -14.40 12.05 1.35
C ILE A 154 -14.17 12.93 2.57
N ARG A 155 -13.45 12.42 3.57
CA ARG A 155 -13.21 13.06 4.86
C ARG A 155 -11.81 13.65 4.93
N LEU A 156 -11.68 14.78 5.63
CA LEU A 156 -10.42 15.43 5.94
C LEU A 156 -10.16 15.34 7.44
N TYR A 157 -8.99 14.83 7.81
CA TYR A 157 -8.46 14.83 9.16
C TYR A 157 -7.21 15.71 9.23
N LYS A 158 -6.93 16.25 10.42
CA LYS A 158 -5.73 17.05 10.72
C LYS A 158 -5.02 16.44 11.92
N ALA A 159 -3.70 16.42 11.89
CA ALA A 159 -2.92 15.98 13.02
C ALA A 159 -3.01 16.99 14.19
N ASP A 160 -3.43 16.52 15.36
CA ASP A 160 -3.27 17.25 16.63
C ASP A 160 -1.85 17.06 17.16
N VAL A 161 -1.34 15.83 17.02
CA VAL A 161 0.05 15.44 17.34
C VAL A 161 0.52 14.47 16.27
N PHE A 162 1.32 14.94 15.32
CA PHE A 162 1.88 14.13 14.26
C PHE A 162 2.93 13.15 14.82
N PRO A 163 2.95 11.88 14.43
CA PRO A 163 2.05 11.23 13.46
C PRO A 163 0.85 10.51 14.11
N THR A 164 0.66 10.58 15.45
CA THR A 164 -0.11 9.58 16.21
C THR A 164 -1.50 10.02 16.66
N LYS A 165 -1.86 11.32 16.54
CA LYS A 165 -3.18 11.80 16.96
C LYS A 165 -3.80 12.69 15.91
N TRP A 166 -5.01 12.33 15.47
CA TRP A 166 -5.73 12.98 14.40
C TRP A 166 -7.14 13.35 14.81
N SER A 167 -7.64 14.48 14.29
CA SER A 167 -9.01 14.93 14.49
C SER A 167 -9.70 15.12 13.15
N TYR A 168 -10.96 14.65 13.07
CA TYR A 168 -11.84 14.96 11.95
C TYR A 168 -12.09 16.47 11.85
N ILE A 169 -11.90 17.01 10.65
CA ILE A 169 -12.10 18.45 10.38
C ILE A 169 -13.39 18.65 9.61
N LYS A 170 -13.57 17.94 8.49
CA LYS A 170 -14.68 18.19 7.58
C LYS A 170 -14.85 17.08 6.56
N THR A 171 -16.09 16.90 6.12
CA THR A 171 -16.36 16.18 4.87
C THR A 171 -16.18 17.15 3.69
N LEU A 172 -15.30 16.78 2.76
CA LEU A 172 -14.98 17.57 1.56
C LEU A 172 -16.02 17.37 0.46
N VAL A 173 -16.35 16.11 0.18
CA VAL A 173 -17.30 15.70 -0.87
C VAL A 173 -18.21 14.61 -0.31
N LYS A 174 -19.47 14.55 -0.76
CA LYS A 174 -20.48 13.54 -0.39
C LYS A 174 -21.23 13.00 -1.60
N GLY A 175 -21.83 11.83 -1.45
CA GLY A 175 -22.89 11.33 -2.32
C GLY A 175 -22.49 10.15 -3.22
N ARG A 176 -21.24 9.64 -3.10
CA ARG A 176 -20.81 8.41 -3.77
C ARG A 176 -19.89 7.60 -2.85
N ASP A 177 -19.76 6.35 -3.15
CA ASP A 177 -18.85 5.37 -2.55
C ASP A 177 -17.40 5.55 -3.07
N TYR A 178 -16.83 6.73 -2.76
CA TYR A 178 -15.50 7.11 -3.22
C TYR A 178 -14.39 6.24 -2.63
N VAL A 179 -13.52 5.72 -3.50
CA VAL A 179 -12.34 4.94 -3.15
C VAL A 179 -11.05 5.61 -3.61
N ASP A 180 -9.95 5.37 -2.89
CA ASP A 180 -8.58 5.77 -3.21
C ASP A 180 -8.42 7.26 -3.55
N ASN A 181 -8.74 8.10 -2.57
CA ASN A 181 -8.75 9.55 -2.73
C ASN A 181 -7.32 10.12 -2.84
N SER A 182 -6.94 10.64 -4.00
CA SER A 182 -5.63 11.25 -4.23
C SER A 182 -5.75 12.75 -4.46
N ILE A 183 -5.02 13.54 -3.69
CA ILE A 183 -5.13 15.01 -3.68
C ILE A 183 -3.78 15.67 -4.04
N VAL A 184 -3.84 16.82 -4.72
CA VAL A 184 -2.66 17.64 -5.02
C VAL A 184 -3.02 19.11 -5.10
N PHE A 185 -2.10 19.97 -4.65
CA PHE A 185 -2.13 21.40 -4.94
C PHE A 185 -1.25 21.68 -6.16
N TYR A 186 -1.87 22.12 -7.25
CA TYR A 186 -1.18 22.36 -8.51
C TYR A 186 -1.84 23.52 -9.27
N ASN A 187 -1.03 24.43 -9.83
CA ASN A 187 -1.50 25.62 -10.53
C ASN A 187 -2.51 26.45 -9.72
N ASN A 188 -2.19 26.72 -8.45
CA ASN A 188 -3.00 27.51 -7.50
C ASN A 188 -4.40 26.96 -7.22
N LYS A 189 -4.60 25.65 -7.40
CA LYS A 189 -5.85 24.95 -7.06
C LYS A 189 -5.57 23.61 -6.42
N TRP A 190 -6.49 23.19 -5.58
CA TRP A 190 -6.57 21.84 -5.08
C TRP A 190 -7.34 20.99 -6.08
N TRP A 191 -6.79 19.82 -6.36
CA TRP A 191 -7.37 18.79 -7.24
C TRP A 191 -7.52 17.50 -6.46
N LEU A 192 -8.68 16.85 -6.56
CA LEU A 192 -9.02 15.63 -5.85
C LEU A 192 -9.56 14.60 -6.85
N PHE A 193 -8.85 13.50 -6.94
CA PHE A 193 -9.14 12.36 -7.82
C PHE A 193 -9.66 11.22 -6.96
N SER A 194 -10.80 10.63 -7.32
CA SER A 194 -11.42 9.54 -6.56
C SER A 194 -12.11 8.58 -7.50
N SER A 195 -11.87 7.28 -7.35
CA SER A 195 -12.66 6.26 -8.03
C SER A 195 -13.93 5.95 -7.21
N VAL A 196 -14.66 4.93 -7.60
CA VAL A 196 -15.80 4.35 -6.87
C VAL A 196 -15.63 2.83 -6.80
N THR A 197 -16.39 2.15 -5.96
CA THR A 197 -16.24 0.71 -5.72
C THR A 197 -16.38 -0.18 -6.96
N SER A 198 -17.01 0.31 -8.05
CA SER A 198 -17.01 -0.38 -9.35
C SER A 198 -15.66 -0.37 -10.06
N ASN A 199 -14.70 0.45 -9.64
CA ASN A 199 -13.32 0.58 -10.15
C ASN A 199 -13.18 0.98 -11.64
N ASP A 200 -14.24 1.40 -12.29
CA ASP A 200 -14.32 1.69 -13.72
C ASP A 200 -14.47 3.16 -14.05
N LYS A 201 -14.60 4.02 -13.02
CA LYS A 201 -14.80 5.47 -13.17
C LYS A 201 -13.85 6.26 -12.28
N LEU A 202 -13.36 7.38 -12.80
CA LEU A 202 -12.55 8.34 -12.04
C LEU A 202 -13.24 9.69 -12.02
N TYR A 203 -13.55 10.17 -10.83
CA TYR A 203 -14.13 11.49 -10.60
C TYR A 203 -13.05 12.50 -10.26
N LEU A 204 -13.19 13.71 -10.75
CA LEU A 204 -12.31 14.84 -10.49
C LEU A 204 -13.10 15.98 -9.83
N HIS A 205 -12.57 16.48 -8.72
CA HIS A 205 -13.08 17.67 -8.05
C HIS A 205 -11.96 18.72 -7.90
N TYR A 206 -12.33 19.97 -7.75
CA TYR A 206 -11.37 21.05 -7.50
C TYR A 206 -11.91 22.08 -6.51
N ALA A 207 -10.98 22.81 -5.88
CA ALA A 207 -11.28 23.90 -4.96
C ALA A 207 -10.15 24.94 -4.92
N ASP A 208 -10.47 26.16 -4.50
CA ASP A 208 -9.47 27.20 -4.26
C ASP A 208 -8.79 27.04 -2.89
N SER A 209 -9.44 26.38 -1.93
CA SER A 209 -8.84 26.06 -0.63
C SER A 209 -9.04 24.59 -0.27
N LEU A 210 -8.15 24.06 0.59
CA LEU A 210 -8.21 22.67 1.04
C LEU A 210 -9.58 22.29 1.65
N THR A 211 -10.17 23.20 2.41
CA THR A 211 -11.46 22.99 3.04
C THR A 211 -12.66 23.29 2.13
N GLY A 212 -12.42 23.63 0.86
CA GLY A 212 -13.45 23.89 -0.14
C GLY A 212 -13.98 25.33 -0.16
N PRO A 213 -15.11 25.59 -0.82
CA PRO A 213 -16.04 24.59 -1.36
C PRO A 213 -15.45 23.82 -2.55
N TRP A 214 -15.65 22.49 -2.53
CA TRP A 214 -15.25 21.60 -3.61
C TRP A 214 -16.30 21.56 -4.70
N GLN A 215 -15.88 21.59 -5.96
CA GLN A 215 -16.73 21.52 -7.14
C GLN A 215 -16.34 20.30 -7.97
N GLU A 216 -17.36 19.55 -8.43
CA GLU A 216 -17.11 18.48 -9.39
C GLU A 216 -16.74 19.09 -10.74
N HIS A 217 -15.66 18.56 -11.36
CA HIS A 217 -15.17 19.04 -12.65
C HIS A 217 -16.20 18.77 -13.76
N PRO A 218 -16.44 19.71 -14.71
CA PRO A 218 -17.49 19.55 -15.73
C PRO A 218 -17.29 18.36 -16.68
N GLN A 219 -16.08 17.82 -16.79
CA GLN A 219 -15.79 16.60 -17.54
C GLN A 219 -15.81 15.34 -16.65
N SER A 220 -16.16 15.47 -15.38
CA SER A 220 -16.24 14.31 -14.46
C SER A 220 -17.47 13.44 -14.78
N PRO A 221 -17.35 12.10 -14.76
CA PRO A 221 -16.11 11.34 -14.56
C PRO A 221 -15.15 11.45 -15.73
N ILE A 222 -13.85 11.67 -15.43
CA ILE A 222 -12.77 11.86 -16.42
C ILE A 222 -12.23 10.55 -17.01
N VAL A 223 -12.58 9.41 -16.40
CA VAL A 223 -12.41 8.05 -16.92
C VAL A 223 -13.74 7.34 -16.75
N VAL A 224 -14.17 6.57 -17.77
CA VAL A 224 -15.43 5.83 -17.79
C VAL A 224 -15.20 4.46 -18.40
N ASP A 225 -15.73 3.42 -17.77
CA ASP A 225 -15.70 2.03 -18.23
C ASP A 225 -14.27 1.50 -18.50
N ASP A 226 -13.29 1.95 -17.69
CA ASP A 226 -11.89 1.56 -17.86
C ASP A 226 -11.24 1.22 -16.52
N VAL A 227 -11.25 -0.08 -16.17
CA VAL A 227 -10.67 -0.63 -14.94
C VAL A 227 -9.12 -0.63 -14.95
N HIS A 228 -8.48 -0.38 -16.09
CA HIS A 228 -7.02 -0.35 -16.21
C HIS A 228 -6.41 0.97 -15.73
N LYS A 229 -7.23 2.03 -15.61
CA LYS A 229 -6.71 3.35 -15.25
C LYS A 229 -7.60 4.22 -14.36
N ALA A 230 -8.82 3.77 -14.02
CA ALA A 230 -9.75 4.59 -13.25
C ALA A 230 -9.33 4.72 -11.78
N ARG A 231 -8.83 3.64 -11.16
CA ARG A 231 -8.54 3.63 -9.73
C ARG A 231 -7.16 4.25 -9.44
N PRO A 232 -7.06 5.27 -8.55
CA PRO A 232 -5.78 5.81 -8.09
C PRO A 232 -4.94 4.76 -7.35
N SER A 233 -3.63 4.95 -7.36
CA SER A 233 -2.67 4.03 -6.75
C SER A 233 -1.50 4.81 -6.14
N GLY A 234 -1.77 5.59 -5.11
CA GLY A 234 -0.76 6.34 -4.37
C GLY A 234 -0.73 7.83 -4.65
N ARG A 235 0.38 8.43 -4.25
CA ARG A 235 0.55 9.90 -4.25
C ARG A 235 0.65 10.47 -5.65
N MET A 236 -0.10 11.57 -5.87
CA MET A 236 0.12 12.43 -7.03
C MET A 236 1.55 12.99 -7.01
N LEU A 237 2.23 12.97 -8.15
CA LEU A 237 3.62 13.37 -8.25
C LEU A 237 3.79 14.60 -9.15
N VAL A 238 4.43 15.65 -8.62
CA VAL A 238 4.98 16.74 -9.45
C VAL A 238 6.46 16.48 -9.68
N TYR A 239 6.84 16.22 -10.92
CA TYR A 239 8.21 15.90 -11.29
C TYR A 239 8.56 16.55 -12.63
N ASP A 240 9.71 17.23 -12.70
CA ASP A 240 10.19 17.98 -13.88
C ASP A 240 9.14 18.95 -14.43
N GLY A 241 8.45 19.67 -13.53
CA GLY A 241 7.41 20.65 -13.86
C GLY A 241 6.09 20.06 -14.37
N LYS A 242 5.93 18.76 -14.38
CA LYS A 242 4.75 18.04 -14.85
C LYS A 242 4.04 17.35 -13.70
N LEU A 243 2.74 17.14 -13.86
CA LEU A 243 1.90 16.43 -12.91
C LEU A 243 1.64 15.00 -13.39
N TYR A 244 1.80 14.04 -12.50
CA TYR A 244 1.54 12.63 -12.75
C TYR A 244 0.59 12.07 -11.72
N ARG A 245 -0.24 11.11 -12.15
CA ARG A 245 -0.99 10.22 -11.26
C ARG A 245 -0.56 8.77 -11.49
N PHE A 246 -0.58 8.00 -10.44
CA PHE A 246 -0.42 6.55 -10.51
C PHE A 246 -1.80 5.88 -10.49
N THR A 247 -1.92 4.77 -11.19
CA THR A 247 -3.18 4.04 -11.33
C THR A 247 -2.96 2.56 -11.10
N MET A 248 -3.92 1.96 -10.46
CA MET A 248 -4.00 0.52 -10.33
C MET A 248 -4.63 -0.07 -11.60
N ASP A 249 -3.95 -0.99 -12.25
CA ASP A 249 -4.52 -1.81 -13.33
C ASP A 249 -5.04 -3.10 -12.71
N ILE A 250 -6.37 -3.30 -12.76
CA ILE A 250 -7.07 -4.38 -12.03
C ILE A 250 -7.58 -5.48 -12.96
N ASP A 251 -7.09 -5.63 -14.15
CA ASP A 251 -7.55 -6.71 -15.04
C ASP A 251 -6.50 -7.83 -15.18
N PRO A 252 -6.88 -9.06 -14.89
CA PRO A 252 -8.14 -9.56 -14.29
C PRO A 252 -8.22 -9.21 -12.80
N PRO A 253 -9.42 -9.15 -12.18
CA PRO A 253 -9.64 -8.68 -10.82
C PRO A 253 -8.91 -9.46 -9.72
N ILE A 254 -8.28 -10.57 -10.06
CA ILE A 254 -7.38 -11.32 -9.18
C ILE A 254 -6.20 -11.78 -10.04
N GLY A 255 -5.02 -11.13 -9.90
CA GLY A 255 -3.82 -11.77 -10.37
C GLY A 255 -2.72 -10.95 -11.00
N THR A 256 -2.92 -9.85 -11.64
CA THR A 256 -1.81 -9.06 -12.19
C THR A 256 -1.97 -7.57 -11.93
N HIS A 257 -2.37 -7.23 -10.71
CA HIS A 257 -2.39 -5.83 -10.33
C HIS A 257 -0.98 -5.27 -10.50
N GLN A 258 -0.92 -4.19 -11.23
CA GLN A 258 0.30 -3.43 -11.50
C GLN A 258 -0.01 -1.95 -11.39
N VAL A 259 1.00 -1.14 -11.16
CA VAL A 259 0.85 0.31 -11.08
C VAL A 259 1.38 0.95 -12.33
N MET A 260 0.53 1.73 -13.00
CA MET A 260 0.87 2.50 -14.18
C MET A 260 1.00 3.99 -13.84
N ALA A 261 1.73 4.75 -14.65
CA ALA A 261 1.85 6.19 -14.50
C ALA A 261 1.25 6.92 -15.70
N TYR A 262 0.45 7.95 -15.42
CA TYR A 262 -0.11 8.86 -16.43
C TYR A 262 0.37 10.29 -16.20
N GLU A 263 0.88 10.94 -17.26
CA GLU A 263 1.17 12.38 -17.28
C GLU A 263 -0.13 13.14 -17.53
N ILE A 264 -0.50 14.02 -16.62
CA ILE A 264 -1.61 14.93 -16.80
C ILE A 264 -1.10 16.08 -17.68
N THR A 265 -1.56 16.12 -18.92
CA THR A 265 -1.10 17.08 -19.94
C THR A 265 -1.87 18.39 -19.90
N GLU A 266 -3.10 18.36 -19.38
CA GLU A 266 -3.92 19.53 -19.17
C GLU A 266 -4.79 19.36 -17.93
N ILE A 267 -4.83 20.35 -17.05
CA ILE A 267 -5.75 20.40 -15.92
C ILE A 267 -6.11 21.86 -15.61
N THR A 268 -7.35 22.19 -15.88
CA THR A 268 -7.97 23.49 -15.60
C THR A 268 -9.38 23.26 -15.03
N PRO A 269 -10.08 24.26 -14.50
CA PRO A 269 -11.45 24.07 -14.02
C PRO A 269 -12.47 23.60 -15.08
N THR A 270 -12.10 23.59 -16.36
CA THR A 270 -12.99 23.25 -17.47
C THR A 270 -12.43 22.20 -18.43
N SER A 271 -11.15 21.85 -18.33
CA SER A 271 -10.49 20.94 -19.25
C SER A 271 -9.54 20.00 -18.53
N TYR A 272 -9.56 18.72 -18.91
CA TYR A 272 -8.67 17.68 -18.42
C TYR A 272 -8.20 16.79 -19.56
N SER A 273 -6.92 16.50 -19.60
CA SER A 273 -6.36 15.46 -20.46
C SER A 273 -5.13 14.80 -19.84
N GLU A 274 -4.91 13.56 -20.19
CA GLU A 274 -3.77 12.77 -19.74
C GLU A 274 -3.30 11.80 -20.82
N LYS A 275 -2.08 11.33 -20.69
CA LYS A 275 -1.50 10.28 -21.52
C LYS A 275 -0.68 9.32 -20.67
N LEU A 276 -0.52 8.08 -21.14
CA LEU A 276 0.40 7.13 -20.53
C LEU A 276 1.82 7.73 -20.50
N ALA A 277 2.46 7.71 -19.34
CA ALA A 277 3.80 8.27 -19.16
C ALA A 277 4.88 7.33 -19.73
N GLN A 278 4.64 6.00 -19.65
CA GLN A 278 5.51 4.95 -20.18
C GLN A 278 4.73 3.65 -20.38
N GLU A 279 5.19 2.80 -21.30
CA GLU A 279 4.57 1.50 -21.59
C GLU A 279 4.73 0.47 -20.45
N ALA A 280 5.90 0.50 -19.76
CA ALA A 280 6.18 -0.43 -18.69
C ALA A 280 5.50 0.00 -17.39
N PRO A 281 5.01 -0.92 -16.56
CA PRO A 281 4.50 -0.61 -15.22
C PRO A 281 5.60 -0.03 -14.33
N VAL A 282 5.19 0.83 -13.38
CA VAL A 282 6.08 1.42 -12.38
C VAL A 282 6.48 0.37 -11.34
N VAL A 283 5.52 -0.44 -10.92
CA VAL A 283 5.69 -1.67 -10.15
C VAL A 283 4.69 -2.72 -10.62
N GLN A 284 5.04 -3.99 -10.46
CA GLN A 284 4.18 -5.13 -10.82
C GLN A 284 4.48 -6.34 -9.96
N ALA A 285 3.56 -7.30 -9.95
CA ALA A 285 3.75 -8.59 -9.31
C ALA A 285 5.02 -9.28 -9.80
N SER A 286 5.79 -9.88 -8.86
CA SER A 286 7.07 -10.54 -9.16
C SER A 286 6.92 -11.97 -9.67
N GLY A 287 5.71 -12.55 -9.62
CA GLY A 287 5.42 -13.96 -9.96
C GLY A 287 5.68 -14.94 -8.82
N SER A 288 6.29 -14.52 -7.72
CA SER A 288 6.57 -15.39 -6.56
C SER A 288 6.82 -14.59 -5.28
N GLY A 289 6.71 -15.25 -4.12
CA GLY A 289 6.96 -14.62 -2.82
C GLY A 289 5.83 -13.68 -2.38
N TRP A 290 6.17 -12.74 -1.53
CA TRP A 290 5.24 -11.84 -0.81
C TRP A 290 4.39 -10.95 -1.73
N ASN A 291 4.91 -10.58 -2.88
CA ASN A 291 4.25 -9.76 -3.91
C ASN A 291 4.04 -10.54 -5.22
N GLY A 292 3.98 -11.87 -5.13
CA GLY A 292 4.00 -12.76 -6.30
C GLY A 292 2.75 -12.71 -7.16
N GLN A 293 1.63 -12.22 -6.64
CA GLN A 293 0.34 -12.23 -7.34
C GLN A 293 -0.16 -10.84 -7.69
N ALA A 294 0.08 -9.84 -6.83
CA ALA A 294 -0.39 -8.48 -7.09
C ALA A 294 0.49 -7.44 -6.38
N MET A 295 0.53 -6.23 -6.96
CA MET A 295 0.96 -4.98 -6.34
C MET A 295 -0.02 -3.89 -6.76
N HIS A 296 -0.55 -3.09 -5.83
CA HIS A 296 -1.59 -2.13 -6.19
C HIS A 296 -1.38 -0.73 -5.66
N GLN A 297 -0.39 -0.53 -4.78
CA GLN A 297 -0.08 0.77 -4.18
C GLN A 297 1.39 1.14 -4.35
N LEU A 298 1.63 2.43 -4.66
CA LEU A 298 2.97 3.02 -4.73
C LEU A 298 2.95 4.45 -4.18
N ASP A 299 3.73 4.73 -3.13
CA ASP A 299 3.94 6.11 -2.66
C ASP A 299 5.42 6.52 -2.79
N PRO A 300 5.82 7.19 -3.90
CA PRO A 300 7.21 7.55 -4.14
C PRO A 300 7.59 8.85 -3.42
N VAL A 301 8.76 8.85 -2.77
CA VAL A 301 9.36 10.01 -2.12
C VAL A 301 10.77 10.23 -2.66
N GLN A 302 11.07 11.43 -3.13
CA GLN A 302 12.40 11.81 -3.57
C GLN A 302 13.30 12.06 -2.34
N VAL A 303 14.46 11.41 -2.29
CA VAL A 303 15.43 11.52 -1.20
C VAL A 303 16.77 12.11 -1.63
N GLY A 304 16.95 12.33 -2.91
CA GLY A 304 18.13 12.95 -3.52
C GLY A 304 17.86 13.24 -5.00
N GLU A 305 18.79 13.89 -5.70
CA GLU A 305 18.62 14.32 -7.09
C GLU A 305 18.13 13.18 -8.01
N ASN A 306 18.77 12.00 -7.93
CA ASN A 306 18.40 10.80 -8.66
C ASN A 306 18.22 9.63 -7.68
N SER A 307 17.55 9.88 -6.57
CA SER A 307 17.35 8.85 -5.53
C SER A 307 15.92 8.91 -5.00
N TRP A 308 15.24 7.81 -5.10
CA TRP A 308 13.84 7.64 -4.72
C TRP A 308 13.67 6.47 -3.78
N ILE A 309 12.75 6.60 -2.87
CA ILE A 309 12.24 5.52 -2.04
C ILE A 309 10.72 5.46 -2.23
N ALA A 310 10.14 4.28 -2.23
CA ALA A 310 8.70 4.13 -2.28
C ALA A 310 8.23 3.09 -1.27
N SER A 311 7.14 3.39 -0.57
CA SER A 311 6.35 2.34 0.06
C SER A 311 5.45 1.70 -0.99
N VAL A 312 5.34 0.38 -0.92
CA VAL A 312 4.56 -0.45 -1.83
C VAL A 312 3.85 -1.53 -1.03
N ASP A 313 2.77 -2.06 -1.57
CA ASP A 313 2.20 -3.29 -1.04
C ASP A 313 2.28 -4.42 -2.05
N GLY A 314 2.08 -5.63 -1.56
CA GLY A 314 2.09 -6.82 -2.38
C GLY A 314 1.21 -7.91 -1.81
N PHE A 315 0.47 -8.59 -2.69
CA PHE A 315 -0.27 -9.79 -2.38
C PHE A 315 0.49 -11.02 -2.84
N GLY A 316 0.72 -11.94 -1.92
CA GLY A 316 1.45 -13.16 -2.24
C GLY A 316 1.72 -14.03 -1.03
N LYS A 317 2.63 -14.99 -1.21
CA LYS A 317 2.95 -16.00 -0.22
C LYS A 317 4.24 -15.68 0.49
N TYR A 318 4.20 -15.71 1.82
CA TYR A 318 5.38 -15.61 2.67
C TYR A 318 5.34 -16.62 3.81
N TRP A 319 6.48 -16.86 4.42
CA TRP A 319 6.64 -17.84 5.46
C TRP A 319 6.82 -17.18 6.82
N ILE A 320 6.09 -17.68 7.81
CA ILE A 320 6.26 -17.31 9.22
C ILE A 320 6.94 -18.47 9.92
N PHE A 321 8.01 -18.14 10.64
CA PHE A 321 8.78 -19.09 11.45
C PHE A 321 8.57 -18.77 12.92
N GLY A 322 7.94 -19.65 13.67
CA GLY A 322 7.67 -19.49 15.10
C GLY A 322 6.53 -20.34 15.63
N TRP A 323 6.40 -20.34 16.97
CA TRP A 323 5.24 -20.93 17.60
C TRP A 323 4.05 -19.99 17.45
N GLN A 324 2.98 -20.46 16.82
CA GLN A 324 1.69 -19.78 16.89
C GLN A 324 0.93 -20.37 18.08
N TYR A 325 0.66 -19.57 19.08
CA TYR A 325 -0.17 -19.88 20.23
C TYR A 325 -1.61 -19.45 19.96
#